data_3e6f230b18f7c4c4eaffbcf43e1f54c5
#
_entry.id   3e6f230b18f7c4c4eaffbcf43e1f54c5
#
_cell.length_a   1.000
_cell.length_b   1.000
_cell.length_c   1.000
_cell.angle_alpha   90.00
_cell.angle_beta   90.00
_cell.angle_gamma   90.00
#
_symmetry.space_group_name_H-M   'P 1'
#
loop_
_entity.id
_entity.type
_entity.pdbx_description
1 polymer ?
#
loop_
_entity_poly.entity_id
_entity_poly.type
_entity_poly.pdbx_seq_one_letter_code
_entity_poly.pdbx_strand_id
1 'polypeptide(L)'
;MSYRAFGSYAVALFIVAHLFAGCTTKVDYTLGEEYIPTNQNMELKRRVYRAGVMREGDREESISMASTKLYQSDSIKSSNLENVYFGYEKSPIYGDRKAGFMTQVLFGSKLDDDYGWGYRPIFDSMTLSLYITDYHGDTTAKQRYGVYEIRSNDYITNSSDSIFYINFDPTNYIAKDPIFEFTFPNQERGSYVGDIENPRYCNVTLESTYYTQEYVNRLMFTTNLAETDDYGLDTAQIYKQGNEKEFVKYVRGLYIAPIGEPEGGENNDGEKGAMFATNVENSAMVLYARSRYKEDPTIIKDTVIMSYNFYVSPTTYKVKAGNVSISRVEHTFIPEDQTSIDGNNVLISKVDGMGGVVTELKFTDEFIQSLADVVLSRKDASVSVNQAHLNIYLEGSDYDYSMINPGSITHILDKSMSRMGLYARYGGTQEGSKSDIIAIADYLYTKEANMSIPYNGYLNRSLALYQMNISNFVQSLMMAAAANTNEEGKVQFEKFEPGGELARTRTIYIAPAADALFGFNRQRVIGGDVEIDGLTNSAPITLEIVYTIVN
;
A
#
# COMPACT_ATOMS: atom_id res chain seq x y z
N MET A 1 -29.15 -11.80 -53.84
CA MET A 1 -28.76 -12.05 -52.45
C MET A 1 -29.30 -13.41 -52.05
N SER A 2 -28.42 -14.36 -51.70
CA SER A 2 -28.83 -15.75 -51.53
C SER A 2 -29.44 -15.97 -50.13
N TYR A 3 -30.46 -16.81 -50.04
CA TYR A 3 -31.14 -17.23 -48.82
C TYR A 3 -30.23 -17.73 -47.70
N ARG A 4 -28.99 -18.08 -48.00
CA ARG A 4 -27.96 -18.48 -47.01
C ARG A 4 -27.39 -17.34 -46.19
N ALA A 5 -27.35 -16.10 -46.71
CA ALA A 5 -26.89 -14.94 -45.96
C ALA A 5 -27.92 -14.47 -44.93
N PHE A 6 -29.21 -14.61 -45.24
CA PHE A 6 -30.27 -14.21 -44.33
C PHE A 6 -30.37 -15.10 -43.06
N GLY A 7 -30.13 -16.41 -43.25
CA GLY A 7 -30.11 -17.36 -42.14
C GLY A 7 -28.94 -17.10 -41.14
N SER A 8 -27.79 -16.73 -41.67
CA SER A 8 -26.61 -16.45 -40.82
C SER A 8 -26.76 -15.17 -39.97
N TYR A 9 -27.39 -14.15 -40.53
CA TYR A 9 -27.68 -12.91 -39.77
C TYR A 9 -28.78 -13.11 -38.72
N ALA A 10 -29.81 -13.93 -39.02
CA ALA A 10 -30.86 -14.24 -38.04
C ALA A 10 -30.33 -15.05 -36.85
N VAL A 11 -29.42 -16.01 -37.05
CA VAL A 11 -28.78 -16.79 -36.00
C VAL A 11 -27.84 -15.91 -35.19
N ALA A 12 -27.06 -15.03 -35.83
CA ALA A 12 -26.18 -14.10 -35.12
C ALA A 12 -26.96 -13.09 -34.27
N LEU A 13 -28.09 -12.58 -34.78
CA LEU A 13 -28.94 -11.67 -34.01
C LEU A 13 -29.62 -12.38 -32.82
N PHE A 14 -29.98 -13.66 -32.98
CA PHE A 14 -30.56 -14.47 -31.91
C PHE A 14 -29.56 -14.76 -30.81
N ILE A 15 -28.29 -15.03 -31.15
CA ILE A 15 -27.20 -15.23 -30.18
C ILE A 15 -26.88 -13.93 -29.45
N VAL A 16 -26.80 -12.80 -30.15
CA VAL A 16 -26.58 -11.49 -29.53
C VAL A 16 -27.75 -11.10 -28.61
N ALA A 17 -29.00 -11.36 -29.01
CA ALA A 17 -30.19 -11.08 -28.16
C ALA A 17 -30.19 -11.93 -26.87
N HIS A 18 -29.65 -13.16 -26.90
CA HIS A 18 -29.55 -14.02 -25.70
C HIS A 18 -28.38 -13.61 -24.79
N LEU A 19 -27.32 -12.98 -25.34
CA LEU A 19 -26.22 -12.45 -24.54
C LEU A 19 -26.62 -11.17 -23.76
N PHE A 20 -27.56 -10.41 -24.24
CA PHE A 20 -28.08 -9.23 -23.53
C PHE A 20 -29.28 -9.52 -22.60
N ALA A 21 -29.93 -10.65 -22.73
CA ALA A 21 -31.06 -11.02 -21.85
C ALA A 21 -30.62 -11.61 -20.49
N GLY A 22 -29.33 -11.82 -20.30
CA GLY A 22 -28.78 -12.45 -19.09
C GLY A 22 -28.44 -11.53 -17.93
N CYS A 23 -28.62 -10.21 -18.04
CA CYS A 23 -28.03 -9.28 -17.06
C CYS A 23 -29.02 -8.54 -16.14
N THR A 24 -30.30 -8.91 -16.08
CA THR A 24 -31.27 -8.25 -15.15
C THR A 24 -32.25 -9.21 -14.52
N THR A 25 -31.87 -10.41 -14.18
CA THR A 25 -32.70 -11.16 -13.24
C THR A 25 -32.41 -10.63 -11.83
N LYS A 26 -33.36 -9.87 -11.26
CA LYS A 26 -33.53 -9.86 -9.82
C LYS A 26 -33.43 -11.31 -9.41
N VAL A 27 -32.44 -11.65 -8.57
CA VAL A 27 -32.33 -13.00 -8.02
C VAL A 27 -33.67 -13.25 -7.32
N ASP A 28 -34.47 -14.09 -7.90
CA ASP A 28 -35.72 -14.50 -7.29
C ASP A 28 -35.38 -15.47 -6.18
N TYR A 29 -35.37 -14.94 -4.97
CA TYR A 29 -35.06 -15.71 -3.77
C TYR A 29 -36.10 -16.79 -3.46
N THR A 30 -37.22 -16.84 -4.21
CA THR A 30 -38.26 -17.84 -4.07
C THR A 30 -37.98 -19.11 -4.91
N LEU A 31 -37.03 -19.09 -5.84
CA LEU A 31 -36.69 -20.23 -6.71
C LEU A 31 -36.11 -21.45 -5.96
N GLY A 32 -35.79 -21.33 -4.69
CA GLY A 32 -35.32 -22.43 -3.86
C GLY A 32 -36.44 -23.13 -3.05
N GLU A 33 -37.56 -22.44 -2.78
CA GLU A 33 -38.61 -22.99 -1.91
C GLU A 33 -39.39 -24.13 -2.57
N GLU A 34 -39.57 -24.13 -3.89
CA GLU A 34 -40.30 -25.19 -4.61
C GLU A 34 -39.55 -26.52 -4.74
N TYR A 35 -38.23 -26.53 -4.55
CA TYR A 35 -37.41 -27.74 -4.67
C TYR A 35 -36.96 -28.31 -3.33
N ILE A 36 -37.29 -27.68 -2.21
CA ILE A 36 -36.97 -28.22 -0.88
C ILE A 36 -38.06 -29.24 -0.53
N PRO A 37 -37.65 -30.53 -0.27
CA PRO A 37 -38.63 -31.54 0.19
C PRO A 37 -39.32 -31.02 1.45
N THR A 38 -40.62 -30.97 1.45
CA THR A 38 -41.51 -30.50 2.55
C THR A 38 -41.28 -31.23 3.90
N ASN A 39 -40.48 -32.28 3.92
CA ASN A 39 -40.14 -33.07 5.12
C ASN A 39 -38.83 -32.64 5.79
N GLN A 40 -38.06 -31.73 5.23
CA GLN A 40 -36.92 -31.13 5.90
C GLN A 40 -37.30 -29.71 6.36
N ASN A 41 -37.37 -29.52 7.66
CA ASN A 41 -37.62 -28.23 8.29
C ASN A 41 -36.40 -27.31 8.09
N MET A 42 -36.18 -26.86 6.85
CA MET A 42 -35.15 -25.89 6.51
C MET A 42 -35.80 -24.50 6.40
N GLU A 43 -35.28 -23.58 7.15
CA GLU A 43 -35.74 -22.19 7.13
C GLU A 43 -34.61 -21.30 6.61
N LEU A 44 -34.82 -20.72 5.42
CA LEU A 44 -33.91 -19.72 4.83
C LEU A 44 -34.25 -18.34 5.35
N LYS A 45 -33.28 -17.65 5.92
CA LYS A 45 -33.45 -16.28 6.44
C LYS A 45 -32.44 -15.33 5.83
N ARG A 46 -32.86 -14.08 5.62
CA ARG A 46 -32.03 -12.97 5.20
C ARG A 46 -32.13 -11.86 6.24
N ARG A 47 -30.97 -11.34 6.66
CA ARG A 47 -30.86 -10.17 7.55
C ARG A 47 -29.89 -9.18 6.94
N VAL A 48 -30.21 -7.88 7.11
CA VAL A 48 -29.33 -6.78 6.68
C VAL A 48 -29.03 -5.93 7.91
N TYR A 49 -27.77 -5.87 8.24
CA TYR A 49 -27.26 -5.05 9.35
C TYR A 49 -26.52 -3.84 8.79
N ARG A 50 -26.49 -2.74 9.56
CA ARG A 50 -25.83 -1.50 9.21
C ARG A 50 -24.89 -1.07 10.31
N ALA A 51 -23.77 -0.43 9.94
CA ALA A 51 -22.89 0.23 10.90
C ALA A 51 -23.50 1.56 11.36
N GLY A 52 -23.22 1.95 12.60
CA GLY A 52 -23.62 3.24 13.15
C GLY A 52 -24.95 3.26 13.89
N VAL A 53 -25.34 4.45 14.35
CA VAL A 53 -26.54 4.67 15.15
C VAL A 53 -27.79 4.55 14.29
N MET A 54 -28.77 3.78 14.73
CA MET A 54 -30.04 3.59 14.04
C MET A 54 -30.96 4.78 14.31
N ARG A 55 -31.67 5.23 13.27
CA ARG A 55 -32.62 6.35 13.39
C ARG A 55 -33.90 5.93 14.10
N GLU A 56 -34.47 6.86 14.87
CA GLU A 56 -35.81 6.74 15.41
C GLU A 56 -36.83 6.56 14.26
N GLY A 57 -37.49 5.41 14.19
CA GLY A 57 -38.42 5.05 13.10
C GLY A 57 -37.99 3.87 12.23
N ASP A 58 -36.75 3.39 12.33
CA ASP A 58 -36.37 2.08 11.81
C ASP A 58 -37.00 1.00 12.71
N ARG A 59 -37.52 -0.07 12.08
CA ARG A 59 -38.33 -1.11 12.74
C ARG A 59 -37.62 -1.72 13.96
N GLU A 60 -38.36 -2.27 14.90
CA GLU A 60 -37.98 -2.85 16.21
C GLU A 60 -36.81 -3.83 16.25
N GLU A 61 -36.20 -4.18 15.13
CA GLU A 61 -35.06 -5.10 15.03
C GLU A 61 -33.76 -4.40 14.57
N SER A 62 -33.67 -3.10 14.61
CA SER A 62 -32.51 -2.37 14.07
C SER A 62 -31.38 -2.27 15.07
N ILE A 63 -30.49 -3.23 15.00
CA ILE A 63 -29.26 -3.29 15.80
C ILE A 63 -28.12 -2.64 15.01
N SER A 64 -27.36 -1.73 15.61
CA SER A 64 -26.13 -1.26 15.01
C SER A 64 -25.12 -2.41 14.92
N MET A 65 -24.68 -2.75 13.72
CA MET A 65 -23.73 -3.82 13.51
C MET A 65 -22.35 -3.51 14.11
N ALA A 66 -21.89 -2.30 13.88
CA ALA A 66 -20.52 -1.92 14.22
C ALA A 66 -20.37 -0.41 14.37
N SER A 67 -19.39 0.01 15.13
CA SER A 67 -18.84 1.37 15.10
C SER A 67 -17.70 1.45 14.09
N THR A 68 -17.51 2.63 13.49
CA THR A 68 -16.44 2.91 12.55
C THR A 68 -15.57 4.05 13.03
N LYS A 69 -14.26 3.86 13.01
CA LYS A 69 -13.29 4.90 13.26
C LYS A 69 -12.07 4.75 12.35
N LEU A 70 -11.25 5.76 12.29
CA LEU A 70 -9.97 5.68 11.62
C LEU A 70 -8.94 5.00 12.53
N TYR A 71 -8.13 4.17 11.92
CA TYR A 71 -7.00 3.52 12.56
C TYR A 71 -5.74 3.79 11.74
N GLN A 72 -4.65 4.08 12.42
CA GLN A 72 -3.34 4.26 11.81
C GLN A 72 -2.36 3.30 12.47
N SER A 73 -1.57 2.62 11.67
CA SER A 73 -0.47 1.81 12.15
C SER A 73 0.84 2.28 11.57
N ASP A 74 1.79 2.56 12.43
CA ASP A 74 3.18 2.84 12.10
C ASP A 74 4.03 1.58 11.96
N SER A 75 3.49 0.43 12.32
CA SER A 75 4.16 -0.88 12.27
C SER A 75 3.89 -1.64 10.96
N ILE A 76 3.89 -0.94 9.84
CA ILE A 76 3.79 -1.53 8.50
C ILE A 76 5.21 -1.77 7.97
N LYS A 77 5.52 -3.01 7.62
CA LYS A 77 6.84 -3.38 7.09
C LYS A 77 7.13 -2.65 5.78
N SER A 78 8.22 -1.89 5.75
CA SER A 78 8.64 -1.08 4.61
C SER A 78 10.05 -1.41 4.09
N SER A 79 10.66 -2.48 4.61
CA SER A 79 11.99 -2.90 4.17
C SER A 79 11.94 -3.89 3.01
N ASN A 80 12.92 -3.78 2.12
CA ASN A 80 13.15 -4.68 0.99
C ASN A 80 11.95 -4.78 0.03
N LEU A 81 11.31 -3.66 -0.23
CA LEU A 81 10.28 -3.53 -1.24
C LEU A 81 10.93 -3.46 -2.64
N GLU A 82 10.22 -3.90 -3.67
CA GLU A 82 10.66 -3.78 -5.07
C GLU A 82 10.77 -2.30 -5.48
N ASN A 83 9.83 -1.49 -5.03
CA ASN A 83 9.85 -0.05 -5.18
C ASN A 83 10.07 0.62 -3.84
N VAL A 84 10.83 1.69 -3.85
CA VAL A 84 10.97 2.62 -2.73
C VAL A 84 10.30 3.95 -3.09
N TYR A 85 9.97 4.74 -2.07
CA TYR A 85 9.10 5.89 -2.23
C TYR A 85 9.77 7.17 -1.77
N PHE A 86 9.56 8.25 -2.54
CA PHE A 86 10.00 9.60 -2.17
C PHE A 86 9.01 10.64 -2.70
N GLY A 87 8.96 11.78 -2.05
CA GLY A 87 8.06 12.86 -2.41
C GLY A 87 7.39 13.52 -1.23
N TYR A 88 6.66 14.58 -1.50
CA TYR A 88 5.84 15.27 -0.53
C TYR A 88 4.56 15.74 -1.20
N GLU A 89 3.45 15.29 -0.70
CA GLU A 89 2.10 15.63 -1.17
C GLU A 89 1.30 16.22 -0.02
N LYS A 90 0.66 17.34 -0.28
CA LYS A 90 -0.25 18.03 0.63
C LYS A 90 -1.67 17.90 0.10
N SER A 91 -2.59 17.52 0.97
CA SER A 91 -4.00 17.41 0.62
C SER A 91 -4.89 17.99 1.71
N PRO A 92 -5.81 18.91 1.36
CA PRO A 92 -6.75 19.45 2.35
C PRO A 92 -7.75 18.40 2.87
N ILE A 93 -7.90 17.29 2.14
CA ILE A 93 -8.87 16.24 2.47
C ILE A 93 -8.21 15.12 3.27
N TYR A 94 -6.98 14.72 2.90
CA TYR A 94 -6.30 13.56 3.49
C TYR A 94 -5.14 13.95 4.41
N GLY A 95 -4.81 15.25 4.50
CA GLY A 95 -3.60 15.72 5.17
C GLY A 95 -2.35 15.50 4.31
N ASP A 96 -1.20 15.71 4.92
CA ASP A 96 0.08 15.66 4.23
C ASP A 96 0.70 14.27 4.35
N ARG A 97 1.38 13.83 3.29
CA ARG A 97 2.27 12.67 3.36
C ARG A 97 3.62 13.01 2.74
N LYS A 98 4.67 12.58 3.43
CA LYS A 98 6.06 12.83 3.07
C LYS A 98 6.83 11.54 3.09
N ALA A 99 7.46 11.15 1.99
CA ALA A 99 8.25 9.94 1.90
C ALA A 99 9.70 10.21 1.56
N GLY A 100 10.56 9.37 2.11
CA GLY A 100 11.96 9.26 1.77
C GLY A 100 12.40 7.80 1.89
N PHE A 101 13.56 7.46 1.35
CA PHE A 101 14.05 6.09 1.43
C PHE A 101 15.56 6.04 1.70
N MET A 102 15.94 5.01 2.44
CA MET A 102 17.32 4.58 2.59
C MET A 102 17.59 3.41 1.65
N THR A 103 18.77 3.38 1.06
CA THR A 103 19.21 2.24 0.25
C THR A 103 20.70 2.02 0.40
N GLN A 104 21.09 0.76 0.53
CA GLN A 104 22.48 0.40 0.33
C GLN A 104 22.83 0.58 -1.14
N VAL A 105 24.12 0.73 -1.41
CA VAL A 105 24.64 0.75 -2.77
C VAL A 105 25.73 -0.29 -2.92
N LEU A 106 25.82 -0.91 -4.08
CA LEU A 106 26.88 -1.83 -4.44
C LEU A 106 27.49 -1.45 -5.79
N PHE A 107 28.79 -1.63 -5.91
CA PHE A 107 29.47 -1.38 -7.18
C PHE A 107 28.99 -2.34 -8.27
N GLY A 108 28.72 -1.80 -9.46
CA GLY A 108 28.19 -2.55 -10.61
C GLY A 108 29.26 -3.28 -11.42
N SER A 109 30.51 -2.84 -11.32
CA SER A 109 31.66 -3.48 -11.95
C SER A 109 32.86 -3.46 -11.00
N LYS A 110 33.68 -4.50 -11.06
CA LYS A 110 34.97 -4.51 -10.35
C LYS A 110 35.94 -3.54 -11.01
N LEU A 111 36.75 -2.89 -10.20
CA LEU A 111 37.90 -2.17 -10.70
C LEU A 111 39.02 -3.15 -11.07
N ASP A 112 39.88 -2.76 -11.99
CA ASP A 112 41.00 -3.57 -12.42
C ASP A 112 41.92 -3.85 -11.24
N ASP A 113 42.37 -5.10 -11.10
CA ASP A 113 43.10 -5.58 -9.90
C ASP A 113 44.37 -4.81 -9.61
N ASP A 114 45.02 -4.25 -10.64
CA ASP A 114 46.32 -3.62 -10.49
C ASP A 114 46.27 -2.12 -10.20
N TYR A 115 45.18 -1.44 -10.49
CA TYR A 115 45.17 0.02 -10.54
C TYR A 115 44.00 0.71 -9.81
N GLY A 116 43.01 0.00 -9.31
CA GLY A 116 41.86 0.61 -8.65
C GLY A 116 41.26 1.76 -9.52
N TRP A 117 41.20 2.97 -8.98
CA TRP A 117 40.80 4.19 -9.70
C TRP A 117 41.93 4.76 -10.59
N GLY A 118 43.10 4.12 -10.66
CA GLY A 118 44.23 4.58 -11.43
C GLY A 118 45.13 5.59 -10.66
N TYR A 119 46.20 6.00 -11.31
CA TYR A 119 47.14 6.94 -10.72
C TYR A 119 46.59 8.38 -10.76
N ARG A 120 46.61 9.06 -9.61
CA ARG A 120 46.05 10.42 -9.44
C ARG A 120 44.69 10.59 -10.08
N PRO A 121 43.68 9.88 -9.61
CA PRO A 121 42.35 9.94 -10.21
C PRO A 121 41.76 11.35 -10.14
N ILE A 122 41.04 11.73 -11.19
CA ILE A 122 40.41 13.04 -11.35
C ILE A 122 38.90 12.82 -11.39
N PHE A 123 38.18 13.39 -10.44
CA PHE A 123 36.73 13.40 -10.47
C PHE A 123 36.21 14.28 -11.63
N ASP A 124 35.33 13.75 -12.44
CA ASP A 124 34.67 14.50 -13.52
C ASP A 124 33.25 14.87 -13.17
N SER A 125 32.44 13.87 -12.88
CA SER A 125 31.04 14.09 -12.52
C SER A 125 30.44 12.87 -11.82
N MET A 126 29.29 13.09 -11.17
CA MET A 126 28.46 12.04 -10.59
C MET A 126 27.00 12.28 -11.02
N THR A 127 26.31 11.22 -11.40
CA THR A 127 24.91 11.27 -11.80
C THR A 127 24.10 10.35 -10.93
N LEU A 128 22.98 10.82 -10.40
CA LEU A 128 21.94 10.01 -9.78
C LEU A 128 20.87 9.72 -10.82
N SER A 129 20.52 8.46 -11.01
CA SER A 129 19.45 8.02 -11.90
C SER A 129 18.44 7.19 -11.11
N LEU A 130 17.21 7.69 -11.01
CA LEU A 130 16.09 7.00 -10.36
C LEU A 130 15.05 6.63 -11.42
N TYR A 131 14.72 5.35 -11.51
CA TYR A 131 13.70 4.86 -12.44
C TYR A 131 12.32 4.93 -11.81
N ILE A 132 11.49 5.87 -12.28
CA ILE A 132 10.16 6.13 -11.77
C ILE A 132 9.16 5.14 -12.38
N THR A 133 8.60 4.26 -11.57
CA THR A 133 7.60 3.28 -11.99
C THR A 133 6.18 3.80 -11.90
N ASP A 134 5.92 4.64 -10.90
CA ASP A 134 4.58 5.20 -10.67
C ASP A 134 4.69 6.54 -9.93
N TYR A 135 3.64 7.34 -10.01
CA TYR A 135 3.53 8.61 -9.30
C TYR A 135 2.08 8.99 -9.01
N HIS A 136 1.90 9.90 -8.05
CA HIS A 136 0.60 10.46 -7.68
C HIS A 136 0.77 11.93 -7.32
N GLY A 137 -0.28 12.71 -7.51
CA GLY A 137 -0.31 14.13 -7.17
C GLY A 137 0.07 15.05 -8.33
N ASP A 138 0.44 16.28 -8.01
CA ASP A 138 0.74 17.34 -8.99
C ASP A 138 2.23 17.36 -9.34
N THR A 139 2.58 16.83 -10.50
CA THR A 139 3.94 16.81 -11.02
C THR A 139 4.41 18.17 -11.58
N THR A 140 3.57 19.20 -11.59
CA THR A 140 3.98 20.56 -11.94
C THR A 140 4.62 21.28 -10.75
N ALA A 141 4.34 20.85 -9.53
CA ALA A 141 4.99 21.32 -8.33
C ALA A 141 6.45 20.85 -8.29
N LYS A 142 7.36 21.76 -7.94
CA LYS A 142 8.79 21.48 -7.80
C LYS A 142 9.09 21.14 -6.34
N GLN A 143 9.77 20.03 -6.10
CA GLN A 143 10.21 19.61 -4.77
C GLN A 143 11.73 19.53 -4.72
N ARG A 144 12.33 20.11 -3.68
CA ARG A 144 13.75 19.93 -3.38
C ARG A 144 13.95 18.63 -2.59
N TYR A 145 15.02 17.92 -2.91
CA TYR A 145 15.44 16.70 -2.26
C TYR A 145 16.88 16.79 -1.80
N GLY A 146 17.16 16.22 -0.64
CA GLY A 146 18.53 16.01 -0.16
C GLY A 146 18.93 14.55 -0.31
N VAL A 147 20.16 14.32 -0.69
CA VAL A 147 20.81 13.03 -0.67
C VAL A 147 21.83 13.02 0.44
N TYR A 148 21.61 12.17 1.44
CA TYR A 148 22.43 12.09 2.65
C TYR A 148 23.21 10.80 2.67
N GLU A 149 24.46 10.87 3.12
CA GLU A 149 25.27 9.69 3.36
C GLU A 149 24.82 8.97 4.65
N ILE A 150 24.71 7.66 4.59
CA ILE A 150 24.50 6.84 5.78
C ILE A 150 25.84 6.64 6.49
N ARG A 151 25.90 6.98 7.78
CA ARG A 151 27.14 6.96 8.58
C ARG A 151 27.16 5.89 9.66
N SER A 152 26.02 5.31 10.02
CA SER A 152 25.95 4.22 10.99
C SER A 152 25.89 2.85 10.31
N ASN A 153 26.56 1.87 10.90
CA ASN A 153 26.45 0.47 10.48
C ASN A 153 25.30 -0.26 11.16
N ASP A 154 24.68 0.33 12.17
CA ASP A 154 23.75 -0.38 13.05
C ASP A 154 22.48 -0.85 12.36
N TYR A 155 22.06 -0.18 11.28
CA TYR A 155 20.88 -0.58 10.52
C TYR A 155 21.15 -1.67 9.47
N ILE A 156 22.45 -1.97 9.17
CA ILE A 156 22.84 -2.80 8.01
C ILE A 156 23.20 -4.24 8.41
N THR A 157 23.32 -4.55 9.69
CA THR A 157 24.01 -5.73 10.18
C THR A 157 23.45 -7.07 9.72
N ASN A 158 22.16 -7.15 9.34
CA ASN A 158 21.57 -8.37 8.79
C ASN A 158 20.47 -8.04 7.79
N SER A 159 20.82 -7.91 6.54
CA SER A 159 19.96 -7.46 5.47
C SER A 159 18.73 -8.33 5.20
N SER A 160 18.81 -9.64 5.39
CA SER A 160 17.69 -10.55 5.10
C SER A 160 16.71 -10.73 6.25
N ASP A 161 17.15 -10.49 7.49
CA ASP A 161 16.39 -10.82 8.69
C ASP A 161 15.89 -9.57 9.44
N SER A 162 16.44 -8.38 9.12
CA SER A 162 15.99 -7.14 9.75
C SER A 162 14.71 -6.62 9.11
N ILE A 163 13.68 -6.48 9.92
CA ILE A 163 12.40 -5.88 9.53
C ILE A 163 12.43 -4.43 9.99
N PHE A 164 12.25 -3.52 9.03
CA PHE A 164 12.08 -2.10 9.30
C PHE A 164 10.64 -1.69 8.94
N TYR A 165 10.12 -0.78 9.72
CA TYR A 165 8.76 -0.28 9.59
C TYR A 165 8.74 1.11 8.95
N ILE A 166 7.58 1.51 8.48
CA ILE A 166 7.38 2.75 7.72
C ILE A 166 7.72 4.02 8.52
N ASN A 167 7.64 3.96 9.84
CA ASN A 167 7.99 5.05 10.76
C ASN A 167 9.48 5.10 11.14
N PHE A 168 10.33 4.31 10.47
CA PHE A 168 11.76 4.28 10.75
C PHE A 168 12.37 5.69 10.75
N ASP A 169 13.05 6.06 11.83
CA ASP A 169 13.72 7.37 11.94
C ASP A 169 15.18 7.28 11.46
N PRO A 170 15.53 7.91 10.34
CA PRO A 170 16.89 7.89 9.81
C PRO A 170 17.87 8.83 10.54
N THR A 171 17.40 9.74 11.39
CA THR A 171 18.19 10.88 11.92
C THR A 171 19.50 10.46 12.55
N ASN A 172 19.53 9.34 13.28
CA ASN A 172 20.72 8.83 13.95
C ASN A 172 21.67 8.07 13.01
N TYR A 173 21.27 7.80 11.79
CA TYR A 173 22.00 6.95 10.85
C TYR A 173 22.64 7.73 9.71
N ILE A 174 22.19 8.97 9.45
CA ILE A 174 22.62 9.79 8.32
C ILE A 174 23.54 10.94 8.72
N ALA A 175 24.25 11.47 7.74
CA ALA A 175 24.98 12.73 7.87
C ALA A 175 23.98 13.89 8.11
N LYS A 176 24.43 14.91 8.84
CA LYS A 176 23.61 16.10 9.10
C LYS A 176 23.36 16.92 7.82
N ASP A 177 24.39 17.06 7.01
CA ASP A 177 24.33 17.83 5.78
C ASP A 177 24.21 16.88 4.58
N PRO A 178 23.43 17.22 3.55
CA PRO A 178 23.33 16.41 2.35
C PRO A 178 24.65 16.44 1.56
N ILE A 179 24.96 15.33 0.90
CA ILE A 179 26.04 15.26 -0.07
C ILE A 179 25.77 16.25 -1.20
N PHE A 180 24.53 16.31 -1.63
CA PHE A 180 24.01 17.24 -2.63
C PHE A 180 22.49 17.35 -2.55
N GLU A 181 21.96 18.40 -3.18
CA GLU A 181 20.53 18.64 -3.32
C GLU A 181 20.14 18.64 -4.80
N PHE A 182 18.91 18.27 -5.08
CA PHE A 182 18.34 18.34 -6.41
C PHE A 182 16.86 18.72 -6.36
N THR A 183 16.34 19.22 -7.48
CA THR A 183 14.92 19.53 -7.65
C THR A 183 14.30 18.57 -8.65
N PHE A 184 13.16 17.97 -8.29
CA PHE A 184 12.40 17.07 -9.16
C PHE A 184 10.89 17.25 -8.90
N PRO A 185 10.01 17.22 -9.92
CA PRO A 185 10.33 17.28 -11.34
C PRO A 185 10.99 18.58 -11.74
N ASN A 186 11.84 18.57 -12.76
CA ASN A 186 12.50 19.76 -13.29
C ASN A 186 12.66 19.68 -14.81
N GLN A 187 11.70 20.20 -15.54
CA GLN A 187 11.67 20.16 -17.00
C GLN A 187 12.86 20.89 -17.65
N GLU A 188 13.35 21.97 -17.04
CA GLU A 188 14.47 22.75 -17.57
C GLU A 188 15.78 21.97 -17.60
N ARG A 189 15.92 20.97 -16.71
CA ARG A 189 17.12 20.12 -16.59
C ARG A 189 16.90 18.69 -17.14
N GLY A 190 15.79 18.44 -17.86
CA GLY A 190 15.50 17.12 -18.43
C GLY A 190 15.08 16.06 -17.42
N SER A 191 14.81 16.45 -16.18
CA SER A 191 14.32 15.57 -15.12
C SER A 191 12.81 15.73 -14.99
N TYR A 192 12.08 15.01 -15.79
CA TYR A 192 10.61 15.06 -15.80
C TYR A 192 10.02 13.65 -15.73
N VAL A 193 8.77 13.60 -15.30
CA VAL A 193 7.96 12.38 -15.41
C VAL A 193 7.47 12.32 -16.86
N GLY A 194 8.08 11.43 -17.66
CA GLY A 194 7.77 11.29 -19.08
C GLY A 194 6.41 10.63 -19.32
N ASP A 195 5.96 10.69 -20.57
CA ASP A 195 4.82 9.91 -21.05
C ASP A 195 5.09 8.41 -21.01
N ILE A 196 4.02 7.61 -21.04
CA ILE A 196 4.05 6.13 -20.90
C ILE A 196 4.98 5.45 -21.93
N GLU A 197 5.25 6.08 -23.07
CA GLU A 197 6.12 5.55 -24.12
C GLU A 197 7.62 5.77 -23.88
N ASN A 198 7.99 6.65 -22.93
CA ASN A 198 9.39 6.94 -22.62
C ASN A 198 9.71 6.56 -21.17
N PRO A 199 10.89 5.96 -20.92
CA PRO A 199 11.31 5.63 -19.56
C PRO A 199 11.30 6.88 -18.68
N ARG A 200 10.67 6.77 -17.52
CA ARG A 200 10.52 7.85 -16.55
C ARG A 200 11.75 7.87 -15.66
N TYR A 201 12.75 8.64 -16.02
CA TYR A 201 13.95 8.77 -15.21
C TYR A 201 14.05 10.15 -14.56
N CYS A 202 14.35 10.16 -13.26
CA CYS A 202 14.92 11.31 -12.60
C CYS A 202 16.44 11.22 -12.75
N ASN A 203 17.01 11.87 -13.76
CA ASN A 203 18.46 11.94 -13.99
C ASN A 203 18.99 13.27 -13.50
N VAL A 204 19.89 13.24 -12.52
CA VAL A 204 20.47 14.43 -11.93
C VAL A 204 22.00 14.33 -11.96
N THR A 205 22.63 15.26 -12.63
CA THR A 205 24.08 15.46 -12.51
C THR A 205 24.36 16.31 -11.28
N LEU A 206 25.22 15.79 -10.41
CA LEU A 206 25.52 16.40 -9.13
C LEU A 206 26.44 17.59 -9.30
N GLU A 207 26.14 18.67 -8.61
CA GLU A 207 27.04 19.80 -8.51
C GLU A 207 28.24 19.44 -7.61
N SER A 208 29.44 19.87 -8.00
CA SER A 208 30.66 19.67 -7.23
C SER A 208 30.69 20.64 -6.06
N THR A 209 30.09 20.26 -4.95
CA THR A 209 30.19 20.97 -3.67
C THR A 209 31.31 20.41 -2.81
N TYR A 210 31.64 21.07 -1.72
CA TYR A 210 32.59 20.54 -0.72
C TYR A 210 32.18 19.15 -0.21
N TYR A 211 30.92 18.97 0.14
CA TYR A 211 30.39 17.68 0.63
C TYR A 211 30.39 16.59 -0.45
N THR A 212 30.08 16.94 -1.69
CA THR A 212 30.20 16.03 -2.82
C THR A 212 31.63 15.55 -3.01
N GLN A 213 32.60 16.46 -2.93
CA GLN A 213 34.02 16.14 -3.07
C GLN A 213 34.50 15.25 -1.93
N GLU A 214 34.11 15.52 -0.69
CA GLU A 214 34.43 14.64 0.45
C GLU A 214 33.87 13.23 0.26
N TYR A 215 32.64 13.12 -0.21
CA TYR A 215 32.01 11.83 -0.47
C TYR A 215 32.74 11.08 -1.60
N VAL A 216 33.02 11.76 -2.69
CA VAL A 216 33.78 11.19 -3.82
C VAL A 216 35.18 10.77 -3.40
N ASN A 217 35.88 11.58 -2.59
CA ASN A 217 37.18 11.21 -2.04
C ASN A 217 37.12 9.89 -1.26
N ARG A 218 36.07 9.67 -0.48
CA ARG A 218 35.88 8.39 0.21
C ARG A 218 35.61 7.25 -0.76
N LEU A 219 34.78 7.45 -1.78
CA LEU A 219 34.52 6.44 -2.82
C LEU A 219 35.79 6.09 -3.59
N MET A 220 36.62 7.09 -3.90
CA MET A 220 37.86 6.92 -4.64
C MET A 220 39.08 6.68 -3.70
N PHE A 221 38.88 6.81 -2.40
CA PHE A 221 39.90 6.66 -1.34
C PHE A 221 41.06 7.62 -1.44
N THR A 222 40.79 8.77 -1.87
CA THR A 222 41.78 9.84 -1.91
C THR A 222 41.46 10.82 -0.78
N THR A 223 42.45 11.16 0.02
CA THR A 223 42.32 12.24 1.01
C THR A 223 42.38 13.60 0.37
N ASN A 224 43.06 13.70 -0.76
CA ASN A 224 43.10 14.87 -1.63
C ASN A 224 43.29 14.40 -3.07
N LEU A 225 42.33 14.67 -3.93
CA LEU A 225 42.33 14.27 -5.35
C LEU A 225 43.59 14.78 -6.13
N ALA A 226 44.24 15.83 -5.64
CA ALA A 226 45.41 16.45 -6.31
C ALA A 226 46.74 15.89 -5.84
N GLU A 227 46.84 15.26 -4.68
CA GLU A 227 48.11 15.01 -4.00
C GLU A 227 48.44 13.53 -3.78
N THR A 228 47.56 12.60 -4.14
CA THR A 228 47.82 11.19 -3.88
C THR A 228 48.76 10.58 -4.91
N ASP A 229 49.92 10.15 -4.44
CA ASP A 229 50.85 9.34 -5.21
C ASP A 229 50.49 7.86 -5.21
N ASP A 230 49.61 7.46 -4.32
CA ASP A 230 49.18 6.09 -4.16
C ASP A 230 47.87 5.80 -4.95
N TYR A 231 47.81 4.62 -5.47
CA TYR A 231 46.65 4.08 -6.19
C TYR A 231 45.49 3.77 -5.29
N GLY A 232 45.34 4.27 -4.12
CA GLY A 232 44.29 3.80 -3.22
C GLY A 232 44.24 2.25 -3.16
N LEU A 233 45.42 1.62 -3.05
CA LEU A 233 45.53 0.15 -3.20
C LEU A 233 44.70 -0.63 -2.20
N ASP A 234 44.62 -0.12 -0.98
CA ASP A 234 43.80 -0.77 0.05
C ASP A 234 42.31 -0.76 -0.33
N THR A 235 41.92 0.07 -1.24
CA THR A 235 40.61 0.34 -1.68
C THR A 235 40.21 -0.44 -2.90
N ALA A 236 41.13 -0.73 -3.77
CA ALA A 236 40.92 -1.69 -4.82
C ALA A 236 40.43 -3.04 -4.27
N GLN A 237 40.81 -3.39 -3.05
CA GLN A 237 40.41 -4.63 -2.40
C GLN A 237 38.90 -4.68 -2.11
N ILE A 238 38.26 -3.57 -1.68
CA ILE A 238 36.83 -3.58 -1.39
C ILE A 238 35.97 -3.57 -2.64
N TYR A 239 36.53 -3.16 -3.79
CA TYR A 239 35.85 -3.26 -5.10
C TYR A 239 36.05 -4.63 -5.77
N LYS A 240 36.66 -5.58 -5.11
CA LYS A 240 36.81 -6.96 -5.64
C LYS A 240 35.52 -7.74 -5.45
N GLN A 241 35.22 -8.56 -6.43
CA GLN A 241 34.14 -9.54 -6.32
C GLN A 241 34.40 -10.48 -5.14
N GLY A 242 33.42 -10.58 -4.23
CA GLY A 242 33.50 -11.35 -2.99
C GLY A 242 33.72 -10.48 -1.75
N ASN A 243 34.08 -9.21 -1.93
CA ASN A 243 34.30 -8.25 -0.84
C ASN A 243 33.12 -7.26 -0.66
N GLU A 244 31.97 -7.56 -1.22
CA GLU A 244 30.78 -6.69 -1.18
C GLU A 244 30.37 -6.34 0.25
N LYS A 245 30.54 -7.27 1.19
CA LYS A 245 30.25 -7.01 2.60
C LYS A 245 31.17 -5.94 3.21
N GLU A 246 32.45 -5.95 2.84
CA GLU A 246 33.38 -4.93 3.30
C GLU A 246 33.11 -3.59 2.64
N PHE A 247 32.74 -3.61 1.36
CA PHE A 247 32.29 -2.42 0.65
C PHE A 247 31.08 -1.78 1.33
N VAL A 248 30.05 -2.54 1.65
CA VAL A 248 28.83 -2.05 2.32
C VAL A 248 29.14 -1.49 3.72
N LYS A 249 30.06 -2.08 4.46
CA LYS A 249 30.50 -1.53 5.76
C LYS A 249 31.17 -0.16 5.60
N TYR A 250 31.83 0.06 4.48
CA TYR A 250 32.55 1.29 4.21
C TYR A 250 31.64 2.35 3.57
N VAL A 251 30.96 2.02 2.48
CA VAL A 251 30.11 2.97 1.72
C VAL A 251 28.68 3.03 2.23
N ARG A 252 28.23 2.15 3.01
CA ARG A 252 26.94 2.05 3.74
C ARG A 252 25.67 2.33 2.92
N GLY A 253 25.62 3.39 2.13
CA GLY A 253 24.46 3.75 1.29
C GLY A 253 24.03 5.20 1.41
N LEU A 254 22.80 5.47 0.95
CA LEU A 254 22.23 6.80 0.83
C LEU A 254 20.84 6.87 1.45
N TYR A 255 20.47 8.05 1.93
CA TYR A 255 19.10 8.41 2.26
C TYR A 255 18.67 9.57 1.37
N ILE A 256 17.53 9.42 0.70
CA ILE A 256 16.96 10.44 -0.19
C ILE A 256 15.61 10.85 0.36
N ALA A 257 15.42 12.14 0.60
CA ALA A 257 14.19 12.67 1.17
C ALA A 257 13.91 14.11 0.73
N PRO A 258 12.65 14.54 0.72
CA PRO A 258 12.27 15.91 0.41
C PRO A 258 12.75 16.89 1.50
N ILE A 259 13.18 18.08 1.06
CA ILE A 259 13.57 19.21 1.89
C ILE A 259 12.54 20.32 1.71
N GLY A 260 11.95 20.78 2.81
CA GLY A 260 10.92 21.82 2.76
C GLY A 260 9.61 21.36 2.11
N GLU A 261 8.77 22.30 1.80
CA GLU A 261 7.50 22.07 1.12
C GLU A 261 7.63 22.14 -0.41
N PRO A 262 6.71 21.49 -1.17
CA PRO A 262 6.68 21.64 -2.63
C PRO A 262 6.35 23.08 -3.04
N GLU A 263 6.99 23.55 -4.11
CA GLU A 263 6.87 24.92 -4.62
C GLU A 263 6.09 24.95 -5.94
N GLY A 264 5.21 25.94 -6.11
CA GLY A 264 4.35 26.05 -7.29
C GLY A 264 3.32 24.93 -7.33
N GLY A 265 2.52 24.86 -8.37
CA GLY A 265 1.50 23.84 -8.62
C GLY A 265 0.47 23.70 -7.48
N GLU A 266 -0.77 23.71 -7.86
CA GLU A 266 -1.90 23.34 -7.00
C GLU A 266 -3.00 22.91 -7.94
N ASN A 267 -3.49 21.68 -7.76
CA ASN A 267 -4.57 21.19 -8.60
C ASN A 267 -5.93 21.81 -8.19
N ASN A 268 -6.99 21.48 -8.95
CA ASN A 268 -8.32 22.02 -8.69
C ASN A 268 -8.92 21.53 -7.35
N ASP A 269 -8.37 20.47 -6.75
CA ASP A 269 -8.81 19.92 -5.48
C ASP A 269 -8.03 20.49 -4.28
N GLY A 270 -7.13 21.47 -4.52
CA GLY A 270 -6.26 22.09 -3.52
C GLY A 270 -5.10 21.20 -3.11
N GLU A 271 -4.84 20.12 -3.83
CA GLU A 271 -3.69 19.25 -3.59
C GLU A 271 -2.44 19.82 -4.22
N LYS A 272 -1.30 19.65 -3.58
CA LYS A 272 -0.01 20.19 -4.00
C LYS A 272 1.11 19.19 -3.81
N GLY A 273 2.03 19.14 -4.79
CA GLY A 273 3.17 18.23 -4.76
C GLY A 273 2.82 16.82 -5.20
N ALA A 274 3.83 15.96 -5.23
CA ALA A 274 3.70 14.61 -5.74
C ALA A 274 4.53 13.60 -4.96
N MET A 275 4.08 12.35 -5.03
CA MET A 275 4.75 11.16 -4.54
C MET A 275 5.22 10.32 -5.71
N PHE A 276 6.39 9.70 -5.59
CA PHE A 276 7.00 8.88 -6.63
C PHE A 276 7.39 7.52 -6.07
N ALA A 277 7.13 6.47 -6.87
CA ALA A 277 7.68 5.14 -6.67
C ALA A 277 8.87 4.96 -7.61
N THR A 278 10.00 4.50 -7.09
CA THR A 278 11.19 4.21 -7.88
C THR A 278 11.62 2.76 -7.68
N ASN A 279 11.90 2.09 -8.80
CA ASN A 279 12.38 0.72 -8.78
C ASN A 279 13.88 0.69 -8.46
N VAL A 280 14.27 -0.05 -7.43
CA VAL A 280 15.67 -0.11 -6.97
C VAL A 280 16.57 -0.88 -7.93
N GLU A 281 16.06 -1.85 -8.68
CA GLU A 281 16.86 -2.64 -9.65
C GLU A 281 17.37 -1.78 -10.81
N ASN A 282 16.59 -0.79 -11.21
CA ASN A 282 16.89 0.08 -12.35
C ASN A 282 17.42 1.45 -11.92
N SER A 283 17.73 1.63 -10.64
CA SER A 283 18.23 2.89 -10.10
C SER A 283 19.69 2.76 -9.64
N ALA A 284 20.46 3.80 -9.90
CA ALA A 284 21.89 3.80 -9.60
C ALA A 284 22.43 5.23 -9.46
N MET A 285 23.58 5.30 -8.82
CA MET A 285 24.46 6.47 -8.88
C MET A 285 25.69 6.10 -9.71
N VAL A 286 26.11 6.96 -10.62
CA VAL A 286 27.22 6.71 -11.53
C VAL A 286 28.29 7.78 -11.35
N LEU A 287 29.49 7.32 -11.02
CA LEU A 287 30.69 8.14 -10.88
C LEU A 287 31.50 8.06 -12.17
N TYR A 288 31.87 9.21 -12.70
CA TYR A 288 32.77 9.38 -13.83
C TYR A 288 34.08 10.01 -13.35
N ALA A 289 35.19 9.33 -13.64
CA ALA A 289 36.51 9.80 -13.26
C ALA A 289 37.53 9.51 -14.38
N ARG A 290 38.59 10.26 -14.39
CA ARG A 290 39.78 10.01 -15.23
C ARG A 290 40.97 9.72 -14.35
N SER A 291 41.98 9.05 -14.87
CA SER A 291 43.25 8.83 -14.18
C SER A 291 44.40 9.35 -15.04
N ARG A 292 45.60 9.32 -14.48
CA ARG A 292 46.85 9.68 -15.20
C ARG A 292 47.69 8.43 -15.39
N TYR A 293 48.61 8.48 -16.36
CA TYR A 293 49.66 7.47 -16.48
C TYR A 293 50.70 7.70 -15.39
N LYS A 294 51.20 6.64 -14.75
CA LYS A 294 52.21 6.75 -13.69
C LYS A 294 53.55 7.16 -14.27
N GLU A 295 53.89 6.65 -15.47
CA GLU A 295 55.12 6.89 -16.18
C GLU A 295 55.21 8.33 -16.69
N ASP A 296 54.07 8.91 -17.06
CA ASP A 296 53.96 10.30 -17.45
C ASP A 296 52.64 10.91 -16.93
N PRO A 297 52.67 11.53 -15.74
CA PRO A 297 51.47 12.10 -15.13
C PRO A 297 50.85 13.28 -15.89
N THR A 298 51.48 13.76 -16.92
CA THR A 298 50.91 14.81 -17.78
C THR A 298 49.86 14.25 -18.74
N ILE A 299 49.92 12.95 -19.01
CA ILE A 299 48.98 12.27 -19.91
C ILE A 299 47.78 11.75 -19.09
N ILE A 300 46.59 12.14 -19.54
CA ILE A 300 45.33 11.67 -18.95
C ILE A 300 44.96 10.34 -19.61
N LYS A 301 44.66 9.34 -18.80
CA LYS A 301 44.17 8.03 -19.20
C LYS A 301 42.65 8.09 -19.38
N ASP A 302 42.11 7.11 -20.09
CA ASP A 302 40.69 6.96 -20.39
C ASP A 302 39.79 7.03 -19.14
N THR A 303 38.52 7.34 -19.38
CA THR A 303 37.50 7.48 -18.37
C THR A 303 37.24 6.16 -17.63
N VAL A 304 37.24 6.23 -16.33
CA VAL A 304 36.77 5.16 -15.44
C VAL A 304 35.33 5.48 -15.04
N ILE A 305 34.44 4.53 -15.25
CA ILE A 305 33.03 4.67 -14.89
C ILE A 305 32.69 3.60 -13.86
N MET A 306 32.15 4.03 -12.72
CA MET A 306 31.65 3.13 -11.69
C MET A 306 30.19 3.39 -11.43
N SER A 307 29.37 2.36 -11.62
CA SER A 307 27.98 2.36 -11.21
C SER A 307 27.85 1.85 -9.79
N TYR A 308 27.12 2.58 -8.97
CA TYR A 308 26.70 2.19 -7.63
C TYR A 308 25.21 1.87 -7.68
N ASN A 309 24.90 0.60 -7.85
CA ASN A 309 23.54 0.12 -8.05
C ASN A 309 22.81 0.03 -6.70
N PHE A 310 21.54 0.39 -6.69
CA PHE A 310 20.70 0.30 -5.49
C PHE A 310 20.25 -1.14 -5.23
N TYR A 311 20.25 -1.96 -6.26
CA TYR A 311 20.03 -3.39 -6.12
C TYR A 311 21.01 -4.16 -7.00
N VAL A 312 21.54 -5.23 -6.45
CA VAL A 312 22.36 -6.20 -7.19
C VAL A 312 21.86 -7.59 -6.86
N SER A 313 21.53 -8.35 -7.91
CA SER A 313 21.03 -9.71 -7.73
C SER A 313 22.02 -10.57 -6.93
N PRO A 314 21.59 -11.25 -5.87
CA PRO A 314 22.43 -12.16 -5.09
C PRO A 314 23.10 -13.25 -5.91
N THR A 315 22.50 -13.64 -7.02
CA THR A 315 23.04 -14.65 -7.93
C THR A 315 24.24 -14.16 -8.73
N THR A 316 24.28 -12.86 -9.06
CA THR A 316 25.36 -12.26 -9.85
C THR A 316 26.64 -12.15 -9.03
N TYR A 317 26.55 -11.81 -7.76
CA TYR A 317 27.70 -11.55 -6.90
C TYR A 317 27.93 -12.63 -5.83
N LYS A 318 27.12 -13.69 -5.80
CA LYS A 318 27.15 -14.72 -4.74
C LYS A 318 27.04 -14.15 -3.32
N VAL A 319 26.39 -13.02 -3.18
CA VAL A 319 26.14 -12.39 -1.88
C VAL A 319 24.86 -12.99 -1.31
N LYS A 320 24.90 -13.48 -0.06
CA LYS A 320 23.71 -14.05 0.60
C LYS A 320 22.62 -13.02 0.91
N ALA A 321 22.96 -11.74 0.84
CA ALA A 321 22.06 -10.65 1.12
C ALA A 321 22.14 -9.63 -0.01
N GLY A 322 21.04 -9.36 -0.64
CA GLY A 322 20.87 -8.22 -1.53
C GLY A 322 21.00 -6.90 -0.76
N ASN A 323 20.93 -5.80 -1.47
CA ASN A 323 20.92 -4.48 -0.86
C ASN A 323 19.70 -4.32 0.03
N VAL A 324 19.87 -3.70 1.18
CA VAL A 324 18.75 -3.29 2.04
C VAL A 324 18.20 -1.96 1.52
N SER A 325 16.89 -1.89 1.35
CA SER A 325 16.17 -0.66 1.11
C SER A 325 15.04 -0.51 2.13
N ILE A 326 14.78 0.72 2.58
CA ILE A 326 13.76 1.03 3.59
C ILE A 326 13.04 2.28 3.14
N SER A 327 11.74 2.20 2.98
CA SER A 327 10.89 3.37 2.76
C SER A 327 10.37 3.90 4.08
N ARG A 328 10.48 5.21 4.27
CA ARG A 328 9.88 5.96 5.37
C ARG A 328 8.74 6.79 4.82
N VAL A 329 7.59 6.75 5.47
CA VAL A 329 6.48 7.65 5.15
C VAL A 329 5.97 8.28 6.43
N GLU A 330 5.87 9.59 6.41
CA GLU A 330 5.28 10.40 7.48
C GLU A 330 3.93 10.91 7.02
N HIS A 331 2.95 10.85 7.90
CA HIS A 331 1.62 11.39 7.69
C HIS A 331 1.35 12.51 8.70
N THR A 332 0.76 13.61 8.23
CA THR A 332 0.19 14.65 9.08
C THR A 332 -1.30 14.71 8.77
N PHE A 333 -2.11 14.19 9.67
CA PHE A 333 -3.56 14.07 9.45
C PHE A 333 -4.26 15.40 9.65
N ILE A 334 -5.38 15.59 8.97
CA ILE A 334 -6.29 16.70 9.25
C ILE A 334 -6.91 16.53 10.65
N PRO A 335 -7.37 17.61 11.31
CA PRO A 335 -7.88 17.54 12.69
C PRO A 335 -9.02 16.55 12.90
N GLU A 336 -9.91 16.42 11.91
CA GLU A 336 -11.03 15.48 11.94
C GLU A 336 -10.55 14.03 11.97
N ASP A 337 -9.57 13.70 11.14
CA ASP A 337 -8.98 12.37 11.11
C ASP A 337 -8.26 12.05 12.42
N GLN A 338 -7.48 13.00 12.94
CA GLN A 338 -6.80 12.83 14.21
C GLN A 338 -7.79 12.57 15.36
N THR A 339 -8.89 13.30 15.39
CA THR A 339 -9.96 13.11 16.39
C THR A 339 -10.53 11.69 16.32
N SER A 340 -10.66 11.12 15.11
CA SER A 340 -11.13 9.75 14.94
C SER A 340 -10.08 8.71 15.34
N ILE A 341 -8.83 8.91 14.99
CA ILE A 341 -7.71 8.05 15.43
C ILE A 341 -7.66 8.00 16.96
N ASP A 342 -7.91 9.12 17.63
CA ASP A 342 -7.95 9.25 19.08
C ASP A 342 -9.19 8.60 19.74
N GLY A 343 -10.12 8.05 18.94
CA GLY A 343 -11.18 7.16 19.41
C GLY A 343 -12.61 7.54 19.06
N ASN A 344 -12.83 8.65 18.35
CA ASN A 344 -14.17 9.05 17.97
C ASN A 344 -14.62 8.37 16.66
N ASN A 345 -15.90 8.05 16.60
CA ASN A 345 -16.50 7.49 15.41
C ASN A 345 -16.56 8.51 14.27
N VAL A 346 -16.61 8.02 13.04
CA VAL A 346 -16.66 8.88 11.83
C VAL A 346 -17.81 8.52 10.90
N LEU A 347 -18.40 9.55 10.32
CA LEU A 347 -19.35 9.41 9.24
C LEU A 347 -18.65 9.04 7.92
N ILE A 348 -17.67 9.82 7.54
CA ILE A 348 -16.86 9.57 6.35
C ILE A 348 -15.55 8.95 6.80
N SER A 349 -15.40 7.69 6.50
CA SER A 349 -14.19 6.95 6.78
C SER A 349 -13.23 7.01 5.60
N LYS A 350 -11.99 6.60 5.81
CA LYS A 350 -10.93 6.66 4.81
C LYS A 350 -10.15 5.35 4.76
N VAL A 351 -9.63 5.08 3.57
CA VAL A 351 -8.67 4.01 3.33
C VAL A 351 -7.52 4.62 2.52
N ASP A 352 -6.34 4.67 3.12
CA ASP A 352 -5.13 5.23 2.52
C ASP A 352 -4.02 4.18 2.48
N GLY A 353 -3.27 4.14 1.39
CA GLY A 353 -2.07 3.33 1.27
C GLY A 353 -0.87 3.92 1.99
N MET A 354 0.28 3.31 1.84
CA MET A 354 1.55 3.81 2.37
C MET A 354 1.57 4.04 3.89
N GLY A 355 0.81 3.24 4.66
CA GLY A 355 0.72 3.38 6.11
C GLY A 355 -0.09 4.57 6.61
N GLY A 356 -0.93 5.15 5.76
CA GLY A 356 -1.93 6.13 6.16
C GLY A 356 -3.07 5.51 6.96
N VAL A 357 -4.17 6.25 7.09
CA VAL A 357 -5.33 5.78 7.84
C VAL A 357 -6.09 4.68 7.10
N VAL A 358 -6.64 3.75 7.86
CA VAL A 358 -7.55 2.71 7.38
C VAL A 358 -8.83 2.73 8.24
N THR A 359 -9.90 2.13 7.74
CA THR A 359 -11.16 2.04 8.49
C THR A 359 -11.13 0.86 9.45
N GLU A 360 -11.24 1.13 10.75
CA GLU A 360 -11.53 0.12 11.76
C GLU A 360 -13.05 -0.05 11.88
N LEU A 361 -13.51 -1.29 11.76
CA LEU A 361 -14.90 -1.70 11.96
C LEU A 361 -14.96 -2.61 13.18
N LYS A 362 -15.46 -2.10 14.31
CA LYS A 362 -15.61 -2.86 15.56
C LYS A 362 -17.07 -3.29 15.74
N PHE A 363 -17.34 -4.59 15.75
CA PHE A 363 -18.67 -5.13 15.94
C PHE A 363 -19.19 -4.82 17.35
N THR A 364 -20.48 -4.45 17.43
CA THR A 364 -21.15 -4.13 18.70
C THR A 364 -21.51 -5.40 19.48
N ASP A 365 -21.73 -5.23 20.78
CA ASP A 365 -22.18 -6.31 21.65
C ASP A 365 -23.56 -6.82 21.23
N GLU A 366 -24.44 -5.91 20.86
CA GLU A 366 -25.79 -6.21 20.39
C GLU A 366 -25.78 -7.06 19.11
N PHE A 367 -24.89 -6.71 18.17
CA PHE A 367 -24.76 -7.50 16.95
C PHE A 367 -24.22 -8.91 17.23
N ILE A 368 -23.15 -9.02 18.04
CA ILE A 368 -22.57 -10.34 18.39
C ILE A 368 -23.59 -11.18 19.16
N GLN A 369 -24.35 -10.57 20.09
CA GLN A 369 -25.43 -11.26 20.80
C GLN A 369 -26.52 -11.72 19.84
N SER A 370 -26.92 -10.88 18.88
CA SER A 370 -27.94 -11.23 17.89
C SER A 370 -27.54 -12.43 17.01
N LEU A 371 -26.25 -12.58 16.73
CA LEU A 371 -25.73 -13.76 16.03
C LEU A 371 -25.76 -15.01 16.91
N ALA A 372 -25.41 -14.89 18.19
CA ALA A 372 -25.52 -15.99 19.15
C ALA A 372 -26.97 -16.44 19.31
N ASP A 373 -27.92 -15.50 19.44
CA ASP A 373 -29.35 -15.76 19.60
C ASP A 373 -29.93 -16.57 18.41
N VAL A 374 -29.43 -16.33 17.18
CA VAL A 374 -29.81 -17.13 16.01
C VAL A 374 -29.44 -18.61 16.20
N VAL A 375 -28.24 -18.90 16.66
CA VAL A 375 -27.74 -20.26 16.88
C VAL A 375 -28.49 -20.91 18.04
N LEU A 376 -28.71 -20.16 19.13
CA LEU A 376 -29.34 -20.66 20.35
C LEU A 376 -30.87 -20.74 20.27
N SER A 377 -31.48 -20.16 19.23
CA SER A 377 -32.95 -20.07 19.10
C SER A 377 -33.65 -21.43 19.07
N ARG A 378 -32.94 -22.53 18.73
CA ARG A 378 -33.45 -23.89 18.68
C ARG A 378 -32.41 -24.88 19.14
N LYS A 379 -32.73 -25.66 20.14
CA LYS A 379 -31.82 -26.54 20.89
C LYS A 379 -31.11 -27.62 20.06
N ASP A 380 -31.70 -28.06 18.97
CA ASP A 380 -31.21 -29.16 18.12
C ASP A 380 -30.98 -28.75 16.66
N ALA A 381 -31.09 -27.45 16.35
CA ALA A 381 -30.91 -26.96 15.01
C ALA A 381 -29.44 -26.63 14.69
N SER A 382 -29.03 -26.90 13.46
CA SER A 382 -27.78 -26.38 12.92
C SER A 382 -28.00 -25.11 12.09
N VAL A 383 -27.11 -24.14 12.21
CA VAL A 383 -27.16 -22.89 11.45
C VAL A 383 -25.98 -22.83 10.50
N SER A 384 -26.25 -22.58 9.22
CA SER A 384 -25.25 -22.42 8.19
C SER A 384 -25.41 -21.10 7.50
N VAL A 385 -24.33 -20.30 7.44
CA VAL A 385 -24.28 -19.07 6.64
C VAL A 385 -24.06 -19.46 5.19
N ASN A 386 -25.06 -19.21 4.35
CA ASN A 386 -24.98 -19.48 2.93
C ASN A 386 -24.22 -18.37 2.20
N GLN A 387 -24.42 -17.14 2.66
CA GLN A 387 -23.81 -15.95 2.07
C GLN A 387 -23.75 -14.81 3.09
N ALA A 388 -22.63 -14.12 3.15
CA ALA A 388 -22.51 -12.86 3.89
C ALA A 388 -21.73 -11.84 3.05
N HIS A 389 -22.40 -10.76 2.68
CA HIS A 389 -21.82 -9.68 1.88
C HIS A 389 -21.64 -8.42 2.72
N LEU A 390 -20.38 -8.00 2.87
CA LEU A 390 -20.06 -6.68 3.39
C LEU A 390 -20.00 -5.71 2.22
N ASN A 391 -20.82 -4.66 2.27
CA ASN A 391 -20.89 -3.61 1.26
C ASN A 391 -20.36 -2.30 1.84
N ILE A 392 -19.43 -1.68 1.14
CA ILE A 392 -18.77 -0.44 1.53
C ILE A 392 -18.98 0.56 0.40
N TYR A 393 -19.71 1.63 0.67
CA TYR A 393 -20.11 2.61 -0.34
C TYR A 393 -19.12 3.76 -0.39
N LEU A 394 -18.87 4.26 -1.61
CA LEU A 394 -18.08 5.46 -1.81
C LEU A 394 -18.84 6.68 -1.29
N GLU A 395 -18.12 7.63 -0.74
CA GLU A 395 -18.70 8.93 -0.42
C GLU A 395 -19.20 9.61 -1.70
N GLY A 396 -20.39 10.23 -1.61
CA GLY A 396 -21.04 10.88 -2.75
C GLY A 396 -21.70 9.90 -3.73
N SER A 397 -21.74 8.61 -3.41
CA SER A 397 -22.54 7.65 -4.18
C SER A 397 -24.00 7.76 -3.80
N ASP A 398 -24.82 8.21 -4.74
CA ASP A 398 -26.27 8.07 -4.66
C ASP A 398 -26.69 6.71 -5.19
N TYR A 399 -27.64 6.06 -4.52
CA TYR A 399 -28.25 4.81 -5.01
C TYR A 399 -29.03 5.01 -6.30
N ASP A 400 -29.44 6.23 -6.60
CA ASP A 400 -30.15 6.56 -7.83
C ASP A 400 -29.15 6.95 -8.92
N TYR A 401 -28.79 5.97 -9.70
CA TYR A 401 -27.86 6.12 -10.83
C TYR A 401 -28.32 7.18 -11.84
N SER A 402 -29.62 7.51 -11.88
CA SER A 402 -30.16 8.52 -12.78
C SER A 402 -29.87 9.95 -12.35
N MET A 403 -29.54 10.15 -11.07
CA MET A 403 -29.29 11.46 -10.46
C MET A 403 -27.78 11.82 -10.40
N ILE A 404 -26.92 10.88 -10.73
CA ILE A 404 -25.49 11.09 -10.67
C ILE A 404 -25.03 11.96 -11.84
N ASN A 405 -24.48 13.14 -11.54
CA ASN A 405 -23.83 13.95 -12.57
C ASN A 405 -22.61 13.19 -13.12
N PRO A 406 -22.63 12.71 -14.38
CA PRO A 406 -21.61 11.86 -14.95
C PRO A 406 -20.17 12.42 -14.79
N GLY A 407 -20.04 13.75 -14.81
CA GLY A 407 -18.74 14.40 -14.70
C GLY A 407 -18.09 14.30 -13.31
N SER A 408 -18.86 14.33 -12.23
CA SER A 408 -18.32 14.27 -10.87
C SER A 408 -17.94 12.85 -10.44
N ILE A 409 -18.71 11.86 -10.89
CA ILE A 409 -18.44 10.45 -10.56
C ILE A 409 -17.27 9.89 -11.33
N THR A 410 -17.13 10.21 -12.60
CA THR A 410 -15.98 9.75 -13.38
C THR A 410 -14.69 10.15 -12.68
N HIS A 411 -14.61 11.37 -12.16
CA HIS A 411 -13.45 11.85 -11.44
C HIS A 411 -13.19 11.10 -10.12
N ILE A 412 -14.25 10.82 -9.34
CA ILE A 412 -14.15 10.04 -8.10
C ILE A 412 -13.72 8.60 -8.40
N LEU A 413 -14.36 7.96 -9.39
CA LEU A 413 -14.08 6.57 -9.73
C LEU A 413 -12.70 6.36 -10.36
N ASP A 414 -12.17 7.32 -11.09
CA ASP A 414 -10.84 7.21 -11.71
C ASP A 414 -9.71 7.32 -10.69
N LYS A 415 -9.93 8.06 -9.60
CA LYS A 415 -8.99 8.16 -8.47
C LYS A 415 -9.19 7.06 -7.42
N SER A 416 -10.24 6.26 -7.55
CA SER A 416 -10.61 5.27 -6.55
C SER A 416 -9.66 4.08 -6.54
N MET A 417 -9.52 3.50 -5.35
CA MET A 417 -8.78 2.28 -5.13
C MET A 417 -9.43 1.12 -5.91
N SER A 418 -8.65 0.34 -6.64
CA SER A 418 -9.19 -0.74 -7.47
C SER A 418 -9.73 -1.91 -6.63
N ARG A 419 -9.11 -2.17 -5.48
CA ARG A 419 -9.46 -3.28 -4.60
C ARG A 419 -9.14 -2.98 -3.14
N MET A 420 -10.01 -3.43 -2.24
CA MET A 420 -9.80 -3.39 -0.79
C MET A 420 -9.58 -4.79 -0.21
N GLY A 421 -8.83 -4.86 0.87
CA GLY A 421 -8.62 -6.04 1.70
C GLY A 421 -9.28 -5.90 3.06
N LEU A 422 -9.58 -7.03 3.69
CA LEU A 422 -10.07 -7.10 5.05
C LEU A 422 -9.07 -7.85 5.93
N TYR A 423 -8.75 -7.25 7.05
CA TYR A 423 -7.73 -7.75 7.95
C TYR A 423 -8.27 -7.86 9.38
N ALA A 424 -7.97 -8.98 10.02
CA ALA A 424 -8.26 -9.20 11.45
C ALA A 424 -7.21 -8.53 12.35
N ARG A 425 -6.08 -8.14 11.76
CA ARG A 425 -5.03 -7.33 12.40
C ARG A 425 -4.34 -6.50 11.33
N TYR A 426 -4.13 -5.24 11.63
CA TYR A 426 -3.43 -4.30 10.75
C TYR A 426 -2.36 -3.54 11.53
N GLY A 427 -1.12 -4.04 11.45
CA GLY A 427 0.02 -3.52 12.21
C GLY A 427 0.08 -3.99 13.66
N GLY A 428 1.01 -3.42 14.40
CA GLY A 428 1.30 -3.75 15.80
C GLY A 428 2.25 -4.94 15.94
N THR A 429 3.21 -4.82 16.84
CA THR A 429 4.16 -5.88 17.17
C THR A 429 3.55 -6.82 18.22
N GLN A 430 3.38 -8.09 17.87
CA GLN A 430 3.22 -9.13 18.87
C GLN A 430 4.56 -9.86 19.01
N GLU A 431 5.04 -10.01 20.23
CA GLU A 431 6.27 -10.72 20.52
C GLU A 431 6.25 -12.10 19.83
N GLY A 432 7.21 -12.36 18.96
CA GLY A 432 7.31 -13.62 18.20
C GLY A 432 6.49 -13.69 16.88
N SER A 433 5.72 -12.69 16.48
CA SER A 433 4.99 -12.69 15.21
C SER A 433 5.82 -12.06 14.08
N LYS A 434 5.97 -12.76 12.96
CA LYS A 434 6.65 -12.26 11.75
C LYS A 434 5.74 -11.41 10.86
N SER A 435 4.44 -11.34 11.14
CA SER A 435 3.47 -10.64 10.30
C SER A 435 2.74 -9.56 11.08
N ASP A 436 2.84 -8.34 10.59
CA ASP A 436 2.17 -7.16 11.14
C ASP A 436 0.73 -7.07 10.67
N ILE A 437 0.39 -7.79 9.61
CA ILE A 437 -0.90 -7.76 8.94
C ILE A 437 -1.42 -9.18 8.81
N ILE A 438 -2.63 -9.42 9.34
CA ILE A 438 -3.30 -10.72 9.27
C ILE A 438 -4.64 -10.52 8.57
N ALA A 439 -4.76 -11.05 7.37
CA ALA A 439 -6.01 -11.03 6.62
C ALA A 439 -7.05 -11.98 7.26
N ILE A 440 -8.33 -11.69 7.05
CA ILE A 440 -9.40 -12.64 7.38
C ILE A 440 -9.34 -13.86 6.46
N ALA A 441 -9.88 -15.00 6.92
CA ALA A 441 -9.80 -16.26 6.18
C ALA A 441 -10.39 -16.15 4.76
N ASP A 442 -11.54 -15.49 4.61
CA ASP A 442 -12.19 -15.31 3.30
C ASP A 442 -11.30 -14.59 2.29
N TYR A 443 -10.51 -13.60 2.75
CA TYR A 443 -9.56 -12.89 1.90
C TYR A 443 -8.33 -13.74 1.54
N LEU A 444 -7.82 -14.55 2.46
CA LEU A 444 -6.69 -15.45 2.22
C LEU A 444 -7.05 -16.55 1.23
N TYR A 445 -8.20 -17.18 1.39
CA TYR A 445 -8.61 -18.31 0.55
C TYR A 445 -8.78 -17.95 -0.92
N THR A 446 -9.12 -16.73 -1.26
CA THR A 446 -9.20 -16.29 -2.67
C THR A 446 -7.85 -16.24 -3.37
N LYS A 447 -6.75 -16.12 -2.62
CA LYS A 447 -5.40 -16.04 -3.19
C LYS A 447 -4.79 -17.43 -3.43
N GLU A 448 -5.12 -18.41 -2.59
CA GLU A 448 -4.45 -19.73 -2.56
C GLU A 448 -5.23 -20.85 -3.24
N ALA A 449 -6.54 -20.72 -3.32
CA ALA A 449 -7.38 -21.75 -3.93
C ALA A 449 -8.18 -21.15 -5.08
N ASN A 450 -8.21 -21.86 -6.22
CA ASN A 450 -9.21 -21.64 -7.29
C ASN A 450 -10.64 -21.90 -6.78
N MET A 451 -11.04 -21.22 -5.71
CA MET A 451 -12.31 -21.43 -5.03
C MET A 451 -13.45 -20.78 -5.80
N SER A 452 -14.55 -21.49 -5.90
CA SER A 452 -15.76 -21.09 -6.63
C SER A 452 -16.53 -19.90 -6.02
N ILE A 453 -16.13 -19.42 -4.84
CA ILE A 453 -16.74 -18.26 -4.17
C ILE A 453 -15.67 -17.19 -3.98
N PRO A 454 -15.54 -16.23 -4.90
CA PRO A 454 -14.54 -15.18 -4.76
C PRO A 454 -14.93 -14.21 -3.64
N TYR A 455 -13.94 -13.85 -2.82
CA TYR A 455 -14.04 -12.73 -1.88
C TYR A 455 -14.49 -11.45 -2.57
N ASN A 456 -14.07 -11.22 -3.81
CA ASN A 456 -14.22 -10.04 -4.63
C ASN A 456 -13.42 -8.85 -4.08
N GLY A 457 -14.05 -7.87 -3.41
CA GLY A 457 -13.38 -6.67 -2.89
C GLY A 457 -12.97 -5.64 -3.96
N TYR A 458 -13.25 -5.90 -5.24
CA TYR A 458 -13.03 -4.94 -6.32
C TYR A 458 -14.12 -3.87 -6.32
N LEU A 459 -13.75 -2.68 -6.79
CA LEU A 459 -14.68 -1.58 -6.98
C LEU A 459 -15.71 -1.96 -8.05
N ASN A 460 -16.96 -2.03 -7.64
CA ASN A 460 -18.08 -2.06 -8.56
C ASN A 460 -18.42 -0.62 -8.97
N ARG A 461 -17.91 -0.22 -10.13
CA ARG A 461 -18.08 1.14 -10.65
C ARG A 461 -19.54 1.50 -10.91
N SER A 462 -20.35 0.51 -11.26
CA SER A 462 -21.77 0.72 -11.55
C SER A 462 -22.61 1.01 -10.31
N LEU A 463 -22.20 0.50 -9.17
CA LEU A 463 -22.89 0.67 -7.89
C LEU A 463 -22.14 1.59 -6.92
N ALA A 464 -20.98 2.08 -7.32
CA ALA A 464 -20.06 2.89 -6.51
C ALA A 464 -19.82 2.30 -5.11
N LEU A 465 -19.55 0.99 -5.07
CA LEU A 465 -19.29 0.27 -3.83
C LEU A 465 -18.24 -0.83 -4.00
N TYR A 466 -17.65 -1.23 -2.88
CA TYR A 466 -16.89 -2.46 -2.75
C TYR A 466 -17.76 -3.51 -2.05
N GLN A 467 -17.88 -4.68 -2.66
CA GLN A 467 -18.61 -5.81 -2.08
C GLN A 467 -17.64 -6.95 -1.79
N MET A 468 -17.70 -7.48 -0.57
CA MET A 468 -16.83 -8.55 -0.11
C MET A 468 -17.64 -9.68 0.47
N ASN A 469 -17.39 -10.91 0.00
CA ASN A 469 -17.98 -12.10 0.59
C ASN A 469 -17.16 -12.52 1.82
N ILE A 470 -17.77 -12.45 3.00
CA ILE A 470 -17.15 -12.79 4.30
C ILE A 470 -17.92 -13.90 5.01
N SER A 471 -18.46 -14.86 4.26
CA SER A 471 -19.33 -15.92 4.79
C SER A 471 -18.65 -16.79 5.84
N ASN A 472 -17.38 -17.15 5.63
CA ASN A 472 -16.63 -17.96 6.59
C ASN A 472 -16.33 -17.19 7.87
N PHE A 473 -15.99 -15.90 7.74
CA PHE A 473 -15.75 -15.04 8.90
C PHE A 473 -17.02 -14.91 9.74
N VAL A 474 -18.17 -14.61 9.11
CA VAL A 474 -19.46 -14.48 9.80
C VAL A 474 -19.91 -15.80 10.42
N GLN A 475 -19.76 -16.92 9.72
CA GLN A 475 -20.04 -18.26 10.27
C GLN A 475 -19.18 -18.50 11.53
N SER A 476 -17.90 -18.20 11.45
CA SER A 476 -16.98 -18.38 12.58
C SER A 476 -17.33 -17.50 13.77
N LEU A 477 -17.66 -16.22 13.52
CA LEU A 477 -18.09 -15.27 14.54
C LEU A 477 -19.40 -15.72 15.22
N MET A 478 -20.38 -16.15 14.43
CA MET A 478 -21.67 -16.63 14.90
C MET A 478 -21.50 -17.87 15.82
N MET A 479 -20.70 -18.83 15.41
CA MET A 479 -20.44 -20.05 16.19
C MET A 479 -19.62 -19.73 17.44
N ALA A 480 -18.62 -18.86 17.35
CA ALA A 480 -17.82 -18.43 18.50
C ALA A 480 -18.67 -17.69 19.54
N ALA A 481 -19.57 -16.81 19.09
CA ALA A 481 -20.49 -16.09 19.97
C ALA A 481 -21.40 -17.06 20.73
N ALA A 482 -22.03 -17.99 20.03
CA ALA A 482 -22.93 -18.98 20.64
C ALA A 482 -22.20 -19.94 21.62
N ALA A 483 -20.98 -20.37 21.27
CA ALA A 483 -20.17 -21.25 22.11
C ALA A 483 -19.64 -20.59 23.39
N ASN A 484 -19.64 -19.25 23.44
CA ASN A 484 -19.12 -18.49 24.57
C ASN A 484 -20.23 -17.68 25.29
N THR A 485 -21.38 -18.30 25.48
CA THR A 485 -22.48 -17.76 26.29
C THR A 485 -22.48 -18.33 27.71
N ASN A 486 -23.05 -17.58 28.65
CA ASN A 486 -23.32 -18.07 30.01
C ASN A 486 -24.60 -18.93 30.04
N GLU A 487 -25.01 -19.40 31.21
CA GLU A 487 -26.22 -20.20 31.42
C GLU A 487 -27.52 -19.49 31.00
N GLU A 488 -27.51 -18.17 30.99
CA GLU A 488 -28.63 -17.32 30.57
C GLU A 488 -28.65 -17.05 29.05
N GLY A 489 -27.69 -17.58 28.28
CA GLY A 489 -27.52 -17.35 26.86
C GLY A 489 -26.86 -16.01 26.50
N LYS A 490 -26.28 -15.32 27.48
CA LYS A 490 -25.57 -14.05 27.25
C LYS A 490 -24.12 -14.29 26.89
N VAL A 491 -23.67 -13.63 25.82
CA VAL A 491 -22.29 -13.70 25.34
C VAL A 491 -21.31 -13.14 26.37
N GLN A 492 -20.20 -13.81 26.58
CA GLN A 492 -19.09 -13.39 27.45
C GLN A 492 -18.15 -12.46 26.65
N PHE A 493 -18.48 -11.16 26.62
CA PHE A 493 -17.81 -10.18 25.76
C PHE A 493 -16.35 -9.94 26.10
N GLU A 494 -15.91 -10.22 27.33
CA GLU A 494 -14.50 -10.12 27.74
C GLU A 494 -13.56 -10.97 26.88
N LYS A 495 -14.06 -12.07 26.31
CA LYS A 495 -13.28 -12.92 25.39
C LYS A 495 -13.04 -12.27 24.02
N PHE A 496 -13.89 -11.32 23.66
CA PHE A 496 -13.82 -10.59 22.40
C PHE A 496 -13.07 -9.23 22.54
N GLU A 497 -12.73 -8.83 23.74
CA GLU A 497 -11.96 -7.60 23.98
C GLU A 497 -10.46 -7.81 23.73
N PRO A 498 -9.67 -6.72 23.55
CA PRO A 498 -8.22 -6.80 23.37
C PRO A 498 -7.56 -7.64 24.48
N GLY A 499 -6.82 -8.67 24.08
CA GLY A 499 -6.21 -9.65 25.00
C GLY A 499 -7.04 -10.92 25.22
N GLY A 500 -8.32 -10.93 24.84
CA GLY A 500 -9.16 -12.13 24.85
C GLY A 500 -8.87 -13.07 23.68
N GLU A 501 -9.26 -14.34 23.84
CA GLU A 501 -9.03 -15.40 22.83
C GLU A 501 -9.69 -15.09 21.47
N LEU A 502 -10.81 -14.36 21.47
CA LEU A 502 -11.65 -14.04 20.33
C LEU A 502 -11.51 -12.59 19.86
N ALA A 503 -10.55 -11.83 20.39
CA ALA A 503 -10.37 -10.41 20.06
C ALA A 503 -10.28 -10.16 18.54
N ARG A 504 -9.67 -11.06 17.78
CA ARG A 504 -9.50 -10.95 16.32
C ARG A 504 -10.79 -11.15 15.51
N THR A 505 -11.86 -11.63 16.13
CA THR A 505 -13.15 -11.82 15.48
C THR A 505 -14.09 -10.63 15.69
N ARG A 506 -13.77 -9.73 16.63
CA ARG A 506 -14.58 -8.56 16.95
C ARG A 506 -14.30 -7.35 16.08
N THR A 507 -13.06 -7.21 15.62
CA THR A 507 -12.63 -6.03 14.88
C THR A 507 -12.02 -6.46 13.54
N ILE A 508 -12.42 -5.80 12.48
CA ILE A 508 -11.81 -5.94 11.15
C ILE A 508 -11.35 -4.56 10.67
N TYR A 509 -10.26 -4.57 9.92
CA TYR A 509 -9.69 -3.38 9.29
C TYR A 509 -9.93 -3.44 7.79
N ILE A 510 -10.54 -2.39 7.24
CA ILE A 510 -10.74 -2.18 5.82
C ILE A 510 -9.56 -1.35 5.34
N ALA A 511 -8.72 -1.95 4.54
CA ALA A 511 -7.45 -1.37 4.11
C ALA A 511 -7.19 -1.67 2.62
N PRO A 512 -6.13 -1.12 2.01
CA PRO A 512 -5.75 -1.51 0.65
C PRO A 512 -5.53 -3.02 0.55
N ALA A 513 -5.75 -3.58 -0.63
CA ALA A 513 -5.40 -4.98 -0.89
C ALA A 513 -3.89 -5.22 -0.67
N ALA A 514 -3.49 -6.45 -0.37
CA ALA A 514 -2.12 -6.78 0.03
C ALA A 514 -1.05 -6.39 -1.00
N ASP A 515 -1.40 -6.41 -2.28
CA ASP A 515 -0.55 -5.98 -3.41
C ASP A 515 -0.55 -4.45 -3.63
N ALA A 516 -1.42 -3.72 -2.93
CA ALA A 516 -1.57 -2.27 -3.02
C ALA A 516 -1.33 -1.54 -1.68
N LEU A 517 -0.75 -2.19 -0.67
CA LEU A 517 -0.49 -1.59 0.65
C LEU A 517 0.36 -0.31 0.56
N PHE A 518 1.28 -0.26 -0.40
CA PHE A 518 2.09 0.91 -0.72
C PHE A 518 1.59 1.66 -1.96
N GLY A 519 0.37 1.36 -2.43
CA GLY A 519 -0.26 2.12 -3.51
C GLY A 519 -0.54 3.57 -3.10
N PHE A 520 -0.53 4.46 -4.06
CA PHE A 520 -0.77 5.90 -3.83
C PHE A 520 -2.24 6.24 -3.64
N ASN A 521 -3.14 5.34 -4.05
CA ASN A 521 -4.57 5.61 -4.07
C ASN A 521 -5.13 5.82 -2.66
N ARG A 522 -6.01 6.78 -2.54
CA ARG A 522 -6.74 7.16 -1.34
C ARG A 522 -8.23 7.05 -1.61
N GLN A 523 -9.00 6.59 -0.63
CA GLN A 523 -10.43 6.39 -0.79
C GLN A 523 -11.21 6.92 0.40
N ARG A 524 -12.25 7.70 0.13
CA ARG A 524 -13.27 8.07 1.12
C ARG A 524 -14.47 7.15 0.95
N VAL A 525 -14.92 6.62 2.08
CA VAL A 525 -16.06 5.70 2.15
C VAL A 525 -17.04 6.17 3.21
N ILE A 526 -18.29 5.80 3.07
CA ILE A 526 -19.30 6.11 4.08
C ILE A 526 -19.09 5.13 5.24
N GLY A 527 -18.79 5.65 6.41
CA GLY A 527 -18.66 4.89 7.65
C GLY A 527 -20.02 4.48 8.22
N GLY A 528 -20.36 4.93 9.40
CA GLY A 528 -21.60 4.46 9.98
C GLY A 528 -22.20 5.25 11.12
N ASP A 529 -21.64 6.37 11.52
CA ASP A 529 -21.93 6.80 12.90
C ASP A 529 -22.51 8.22 13.08
N VAL A 530 -23.19 8.78 12.07
CA VAL A 530 -23.77 10.12 12.23
C VAL A 530 -25.16 10.20 11.58
N GLU A 531 -26.09 10.92 12.24
CA GLU A 531 -27.30 11.45 11.61
C GLU A 531 -26.91 12.28 10.39
N ILE A 532 -27.25 11.76 9.21
CA ILE A 532 -27.07 12.48 7.95
C ILE A 532 -28.34 13.31 7.73
N ASP A 533 -28.34 14.54 8.24
CA ASP A 533 -29.36 15.50 7.90
C ASP A 533 -29.27 15.83 6.40
N GLY A 534 -30.29 15.43 5.67
CA GLY A 534 -30.46 15.79 4.26
C GLY A 534 -29.82 14.89 3.19
N LEU A 535 -29.05 13.87 3.56
CA LEU A 535 -28.54 12.87 2.62
C LEU A 535 -29.44 11.61 2.67
N THR A 536 -30.54 11.65 1.97
CA THR A 536 -31.57 10.59 2.00
C THR A 536 -31.12 9.27 1.37
N ASN A 537 -29.98 9.23 0.69
CA ASN A 537 -29.55 8.09 -0.12
C ASN A 537 -28.15 7.53 0.22
N SER A 538 -27.42 8.07 1.19
CA SER A 538 -26.12 7.50 1.57
C SER A 538 -26.31 6.30 2.47
N ALA A 539 -25.76 5.16 2.07
CA ALA A 539 -25.79 3.96 2.87
C ALA A 539 -24.52 3.85 3.71
N PRO A 540 -24.64 3.62 5.02
CA PRO A 540 -23.52 3.19 5.83
C PRO A 540 -23.00 1.83 5.37
N ILE A 541 -21.85 1.40 5.91
CA ILE A 541 -21.37 0.03 5.71
C ILE A 541 -22.48 -0.95 6.09
N THR A 542 -22.83 -1.85 5.19
CA THR A 542 -23.89 -2.85 5.42
C THR A 542 -23.34 -4.26 5.33
N LEU A 543 -23.89 -5.15 6.15
CA LEU A 543 -23.66 -6.58 6.11
C LEU A 543 -24.98 -7.31 5.85
N GLU A 544 -25.06 -7.94 4.70
CA GLU A 544 -26.18 -8.80 4.35
C GLU A 544 -25.83 -10.25 4.62
N ILE A 545 -26.61 -10.93 5.46
CA ILE A 545 -26.40 -12.34 5.82
C ILE A 545 -27.60 -13.16 5.36
N VAL A 546 -27.34 -14.18 4.58
CA VAL A 546 -28.30 -15.22 4.22
C VAL A 546 -27.86 -16.52 4.89
N TYR A 547 -28.72 -17.10 5.70
CA TYR A 547 -28.41 -18.31 6.45
C TYR A 547 -29.58 -19.28 6.47
N THR A 548 -29.29 -20.55 6.64
CA THR A 548 -30.27 -21.63 6.74
C THR A 548 -30.24 -22.20 8.15
N ILE A 549 -31.43 -22.39 8.74
CA ILE A 549 -31.62 -23.15 9.97
C ILE A 549 -32.16 -24.52 9.57
N VAL A 550 -31.48 -25.57 9.99
CA VAL A 550 -31.89 -26.97 9.73
C VAL A 550 -32.27 -27.59 11.07
N ASN A 551 -33.52 -28.08 11.20
CA ASN A 551 -34.04 -28.74 12.41
C ASN A 551 -33.80 -30.24 12.35
#